data_f49c319e06613cd09ca6ae5bbabbb526
#
_entry.id   f49c319e06613cd09ca6ae5bbabbb526
#
_cell.length_a   1.000
_cell.length_b   1.000
_cell.length_c   1.000
_cell.angle_alpha   90.00
_cell.angle_beta   90.00
_cell.angle_gamma   90.00
#
_symmetry.space_group_name_H-M   'P 1'
#
loop_
_entity.id
_entity.type
_entity.pdbx_description
1 polymer ?
#
loop_
_entity_poly.entity_id
_entity_poly.type
_entity_poly.pdbx_seq_one_letter_code
_entity_poly.pdbx_strand_id
1 'polypeptide(L)'
;MKQSDSSGLRVSGLCYRVEGRTLLDSVELSVSPGESVAVTGPSGSGKSTLLMCILGLIKPQAGTITAGGREITGLKSAQLAQVRRATLGMVFQFGELLPELSPVENVALPVLLDGGRHQDAYRRAEELLDELGVPAGSTPTGMLSGGERQRTAVARALITEPDVLLADEPTGALDPDAKEGVARLLFTTARDRGCALLLVTHDLTVASRADRRHELQGGILAEAGAV
;
A
#
# COMPACT_ATOMS: atom_id res chain seq x y z
N MET A 1 30.24 12.16 -6.80
CA MET A 1 29.13 11.30 -7.24
C MET A 1 28.15 11.21 -6.06
N LYS A 2 27.07 11.98 -6.08
CA LYS A 2 25.96 11.80 -5.12
C LYS A 2 25.27 10.49 -5.49
N GLN A 3 25.30 9.49 -4.61
CA GLN A 3 24.38 8.37 -4.69
C GLN A 3 22.98 8.95 -4.71
N SER A 4 22.21 8.68 -5.74
CA SER A 4 20.79 8.97 -5.80
C SER A 4 20.13 8.16 -4.69
N ASP A 5 19.79 8.82 -3.57
CA ASP A 5 18.89 8.25 -2.58
C ASP A 5 17.59 7.91 -3.31
N SER A 6 17.37 6.62 -3.50
CA SER A 6 16.18 6.11 -4.18
C SER A 6 14.95 6.52 -3.36
N SER A 7 13.99 7.17 -4.01
CA SER A 7 12.70 7.60 -3.44
C SER A 7 11.76 6.43 -3.07
N GLY A 8 12.25 5.21 -2.94
CA GLY A 8 11.51 4.02 -2.58
C GLY A 8 11.27 3.83 -1.08
N LEU A 9 11.15 2.57 -0.67
CA LEU A 9 10.98 2.14 0.71
C LEU A 9 12.22 1.43 1.21
N ARG A 10 12.65 1.76 2.44
CA ARG A 10 13.70 1.02 3.16
C ARG A 10 13.27 0.80 4.61
N VAL A 11 13.43 -0.42 5.08
CA VAL A 11 13.21 -0.85 6.46
C VAL A 11 14.51 -1.51 6.92
N SER A 12 15.05 -1.08 8.07
CA SER A 12 16.32 -1.60 8.59
C SER A 12 16.22 -1.91 10.08
N GLY A 13 16.53 -3.16 10.43
CA GLY A 13 16.57 -3.67 11.80
C GLY A 13 15.25 -3.55 12.54
N LEU A 14 14.11 -3.66 11.85
CA LEU A 14 12.81 -3.39 12.43
C LEU A 14 12.40 -4.48 13.41
N CYS A 15 12.15 -4.08 14.68
CA CYS A 15 11.68 -4.99 15.72
C CYS A 15 10.34 -4.55 16.28
N TYR A 16 9.42 -5.51 16.42
CA TYR A 16 8.14 -5.29 17.09
C TYR A 16 7.67 -6.52 17.87
N ARG A 17 7.29 -6.28 19.12
CA ARG A 17 6.76 -7.29 20.03
C ARG A 17 5.44 -6.82 20.65
N VAL A 18 4.53 -7.74 20.84
CA VAL A 18 3.25 -7.51 21.54
C VAL A 18 2.99 -8.67 22.49
N GLU A 19 2.64 -8.38 23.73
CA GLU A 19 2.29 -9.39 24.77
C GLU A 19 3.30 -10.54 24.87
N GLY A 20 4.60 -10.22 24.81
CA GLY A 20 5.68 -11.22 24.90
C GLY A 20 5.97 -11.99 23.60
N ARG A 21 5.13 -11.83 22.56
CA ARG A 21 5.33 -12.46 21.25
C ARG A 21 6.10 -11.52 20.32
N THR A 22 7.19 -12.00 19.72
CA THR A 22 7.91 -11.30 18.68
C THR A 22 7.16 -11.47 17.35
N LEU A 23 6.76 -10.36 16.74
CA LEU A 23 6.11 -10.33 15.42
C LEU A 23 7.07 -9.90 14.31
N LEU A 24 8.05 -9.03 14.64
CA LEU A 24 9.12 -8.61 13.74
C LEU A 24 10.44 -8.66 14.53
N ASP A 25 11.46 -9.29 13.98
CA ASP A 25 12.78 -9.43 14.58
C ASP A 25 13.88 -9.07 13.57
N SER A 26 14.43 -7.88 13.74
CA SER A 26 15.50 -7.34 12.89
C SER A 26 15.18 -7.40 11.39
N VAL A 27 13.94 -7.04 11.01
CA VAL A 27 13.48 -7.11 9.62
C VAL A 27 14.24 -6.11 8.75
N GLU A 28 14.81 -6.62 7.66
CA GLU A 28 15.45 -5.86 6.59
C GLU A 28 14.63 -5.97 5.31
N LEU A 29 14.27 -4.84 4.71
CA LEU A 29 13.51 -4.79 3.46
C LEU A 29 13.84 -3.52 2.68
N SER A 30 13.97 -3.63 1.38
CA SER A 30 14.04 -2.47 0.48
C SER A 30 13.18 -2.69 -0.75
N VAL A 31 12.53 -1.64 -1.22
CA VAL A 31 11.76 -1.62 -2.47
C VAL A 31 12.15 -0.36 -3.23
N SER A 32 12.70 -0.53 -4.43
CA SER A 32 13.10 0.58 -5.29
C SER A 32 11.89 1.21 -6.00
N PRO A 33 11.97 2.46 -6.48
CA PRO A 33 10.94 3.04 -7.33
C PRO A 33 10.64 2.16 -8.54
N GLY A 34 9.35 1.90 -8.79
CA GLY A 34 8.89 1.02 -9.86
C GLY A 34 9.10 -0.48 -9.64
N GLU A 35 9.75 -0.86 -8.53
CA GLU A 35 9.91 -2.26 -8.12
C GLU A 35 8.70 -2.71 -7.32
N SER A 36 8.36 -3.99 -7.44
CA SER A 36 7.34 -4.67 -6.64
C SER A 36 7.95 -5.76 -5.77
N VAL A 37 7.63 -5.75 -4.48
CA VAL A 37 8.03 -6.79 -3.53
C VAL A 37 6.79 -7.37 -2.86
N ALA A 38 6.67 -8.69 -2.87
CA ALA A 38 5.64 -9.41 -2.15
C ALA A 38 6.19 -10.03 -0.87
N VAL A 39 5.48 -9.84 0.24
CA VAL A 39 5.73 -10.52 1.52
C VAL A 39 4.62 -11.52 1.77
N THR A 40 5.00 -12.79 1.81
CA THR A 40 4.12 -13.92 2.09
C THR A 40 4.30 -14.42 3.52
N GLY A 41 3.50 -15.37 3.95
CA GLY A 41 3.60 -16.01 5.26
C GLY A 41 2.24 -16.36 5.86
N PRO A 42 2.21 -17.23 6.89
CA PRO A 42 0.96 -17.67 7.51
C PRO A 42 0.18 -16.51 8.16
N SER A 43 -1.11 -16.75 8.44
CA SER A 43 -1.92 -15.79 9.19
C SER A 43 -1.29 -15.53 10.57
N GLY A 44 -1.26 -14.26 10.98
CA GLY A 44 -0.66 -13.85 12.26
C GLY A 44 0.88 -13.86 12.29
N SER A 45 1.57 -13.99 11.13
CA SER A 45 3.05 -13.92 11.07
C SER A 45 3.63 -12.52 11.27
N GLY A 46 2.81 -11.44 11.24
CA GLY A 46 3.27 -10.06 11.40
C GLY A 46 3.22 -9.21 10.12
N LYS A 47 2.68 -9.72 9.01
CA LYS A 47 2.61 -9.00 7.72
C LYS A 47 1.88 -7.65 7.82
N SER A 48 0.67 -7.64 8.33
CA SER A 48 -0.08 -6.39 8.55
C SER A 48 0.59 -5.50 9.60
N THR A 49 1.27 -6.09 10.60
CA THR A 49 2.07 -5.33 11.57
C THR A 49 3.23 -4.60 10.89
N LEU A 50 3.91 -5.25 9.95
CA LEU A 50 4.95 -4.60 9.14
C LEU A 50 4.39 -3.38 8.40
N LEU A 51 3.25 -3.52 7.72
CA LEU A 51 2.60 -2.40 7.03
C LEU A 51 2.18 -1.29 8.01
N MET A 52 1.63 -1.64 9.17
CA MET A 52 1.24 -0.66 10.20
C MET A 52 2.44 0.10 10.78
N CYS A 53 3.60 -0.54 10.91
CA CYS A 53 4.85 0.13 11.27
C CYS A 53 5.30 1.10 10.15
N ILE A 54 5.25 0.67 8.87
CA ILE A 54 5.60 1.51 7.72
C ILE A 54 4.64 2.71 7.60
N LEU A 55 3.36 2.51 7.85
CA LEU A 55 2.38 3.60 7.91
C LEU A 55 2.57 4.53 9.12
N GLY A 56 3.42 4.13 10.08
CA GLY A 56 3.60 4.85 11.34
C GLY A 56 2.37 4.88 12.23
N LEU A 57 1.49 3.89 12.09
CA LEU A 57 0.32 3.67 12.95
C LEU A 57 0.70 2.90 14.20
N ILE A 58 1.77 2.10 14.14
CA ILE A 58 2.38 1.38 15.24
C ILE A 58 3.84 1.81 15.33
N LYS A 59 4.29 2.13 16.54
CA LYS A 59 5.68 2.50 16.79
C LYS A 59 6.52 1.24 17.05
N PRO A 60 7.54 0.94 16.22
CA PRO A 60 8.46 -0.17 16.47
C PRO A 60 9.32 0.09 17.70
N GLN A 61 9.81 -0.99 18.34
CA GLN A 61 10.72 -0.89 19.48
C GLN A 61 12.17 -0.58 19.03
N ALA A 62 12.55 -1.02 17.82
CA ALA A 62 13.86 -0.74 17.24
C ALA A 62 13.78 -0.71 15.71
N GLY A 63 14.83 -0.21 15.08
CA GLY A 63 14.96 -0.10 13.64
C GLY A 63 14.52 1.24 13.08
N THR A 64 14.73 1.40 11.77
CA THR A 64 14.39 2.63 11.03
C THR A 64 13.58 2.31 9.79
N ILE A 65 12.73 3.25 9.39
CA ILE A 65 11.91 3.18 8.19
C ILE A 65 12.12 4.48 7.42
N THR A 66 12.47 4.35 6.14
CA THR A 66 12.61 5.47 5.20
C THR A 66 11.64 5.26 4.05
N ALA A 67 10.80 6.25 3.74
CA ALA A 67 9.87 6.23 2.62
C ALA A 67 9.99 7.54 1.83
N GLY A 68 10.05 7.46 0.49
CA GLY A 68 10.24 8.62 -0.37
C GLY A 68 11.51 9.43 -0.04
N GLY A 69 12.59 8.75 0.36
CA GLY A 69 13.85 9.39 0.75
C GLY A 69 13.84 10.06 2.14
N ARG A 70 12.74 9.97 2.90
CA ARG A 70 12.60 10.57 4.23
C ARG A 70 12.47 9.51 5.31
N GLU A 71 13.31 9.59 6.35
CA GLU A 71 13.13 8.76 7.54
C GLU A 71 11.87 9.18 8.30
N ILE A 72 11.00 8.21 8.56
CA ILE A 72 9.71 8.41 9.24
C ILE A 72 9.74 7.94 10.70
N THR A 73 10.72 7.12 11.06
CA THR A 73 10.90 6.62 12.43
C THR A 73 11.25 7.78 13.36
N GLY A 74 10.52 7.91 14.44
CA GLY A 74 10.76 8.99 15.42
C GLY A 74 10.12 10.34 15.10
N LEU A 75 9.44 10.51 13.97
CA LEU A 75 8.66 11.71 13.70
C LEU A 75 7.52 11.88 14.69
N LYS A 76 7.19 13.15 15.01
CA LYS A 76 5.98 13.47 15.78
C LYS A 76 4.72 13.21 14.98
N SER A 77 3.61 12.93 15.64
CA SER A 77 2.34 12.52 15.00
C SER A 77 1.90 13.43 13.86
N ALA A 78 2.02 14.74 13.99
CA ALA A 78 1.63 15.70 12.94
C ALA A 78 2.53 15.59 11.69
N GLN A 79 3.86 15.46 11.88
CA GLN A 79 4.82 15.30 10.79
C GLN A 79 4.63 13.95 10.11
N LEU A 80 4.40 12.89 10.89
CA LEU A 80 4.13 11.56 10.39
C LEU A 80 2.85 11.50 9.56
N ALA A 81 1.78 12.17 10.01
CA ALA A 81 0.53 12.27 9.25
C ALA A 81 0.74 13.01 7.91
N GLN A 82 1.57 14.05 7.89
CA GLN A 82 1.91 14.78 6.66
C GLN A 82 2.68 13.89 5.68
N VAL A 83 3.72 13.18 6.15
CA VAL A 83 4.49 12.24 5.31
C VAL A 83 3.58 11.14 4.78
N ARG A 84 2.76 10.54 5.64
CA ARG A 84 1.83 9.48 5.23
C ARG A 84 0.92 9.92 4.09
N ARG A 85 0.33 11.12 4.16
CA ARG A 85 -0.53 11.65 3.10
C ARG A 85 0.21 11.94 1.80
N ALA A 86 1.44 12.44 1.89
CA ALA A 86 2.20 12.86 0.71
C ALA A 86 2.98 11.72 0.02
N THR A 87 3.36 10.69 0.76
CA THR A 87 4.38 9.72 0.32
C THR A 87 3.83 8.29 0.23
N LEU A 88 2.80 7.95 1.02
CA LEU A 88 2.30 6.59 1.14
C LEU A 88 0.87 6.47 0.61
N GLY A 89 0.65 5.55 -0.32
CA GLY A 89 -0.68 5.05 -0.69
C GLY A 89 -0.95 3.73 0.01
N MET A 90 -2.20 3.48 0.42
CA MET A 90 -2.58 2.21 1.06
C MET A 90 -3.84 1.63 0.45
N VAL A 91 -3.76 0.35 0.08
CA VAL A 91 -4.88 -0.47 -0.38
C VAL A 91 -5.13 -1.58 0.63
N PHE A 92 -6.30 -1.59 1.26
CA PHE A 92 -6.72 -2.58 2.24
C PHE A 92 -7.48 -3.74 1.59
N GLN A 93 -7.58 -4.86 2.29
CA GLN A 93 -8.23 -6.09 1.82
C GLN A 93 -9.69 -5.89 1.36
N PHE A 94 -10.47 -5.06 2.09
CA PHE A 94 -11.87 -4.78 1.76
C PHE A 94 -12.06 -3.39 1.13
N GLY A 95 -10.96 -2.75 0.68
CA GLY A 95 -10.96 -1.40 0.12
C GLY A 95 -11.13 -0.30 1.17
N GLU A 96 -11.83 -0.55 2.27
CA GLU A 96 -12.11 0.41 3.35
C GLU A 96 -12.60 1.77 2.80
N LEU A 97 -13.55 1.70 1.88
CA LEU A 97 -14.24 2.87 1.33
C LEU A 97 -15.34 3.32 2.27
N LEU A 98 -15.60 4.61 2.30
CA LEU A 98 -16.73 5.18 3.03
C LEU A 98 -18.01 4.94 2.22
N PRO A 99 -18.94 4.14 2.72
CA PRO A 99 -20.13 3.74 1.95
C PRO A 99 -21.11 4.90 1.70
N GLU A 100 -21.04 5.95 2.53
CA GLU A 100 -21.83 7.17 2.42
C GLU A 100 -21.37 8.08 1.28
N LEU A 101 -20.13 7.91 0.83
CA LEU A 101 -19.53 8.69 -0.24
C LEU A 101 -19.62 7.95 -1.59
N SER A 102 -19.76 8.70 -2.67
CA SER A 102 -19.59 8.18 -4.02
C SER A 102 -18.15 7.71 -4.27
N PRO A 103 -17.87 6.92 -5.33
CA PRO A 103 -16.52 6.55 -5.71
C PRO A 103 -15.61 7.76 -5.92
N VAL A 104 -16.09 8.79 -6.59
CA VAL A 104 -15.35 10.04 -6.85
C VAL A 104 -14.98 10.74 -5.54
N GLU A 105 -15.91 10.85 -4.60
CA GLU A 105 -15.67 11.45 -3.28
C GLU A 105 -14.68 10.63 -2.46
N ASN A 106 -14.79 9.30 -2.46
CA ASN A 106 -13.81 8.44 -1.80
C ASN A 106 -12.40 8.66 -2.34
N VAL A 107 -12.25 8.75 -3.66
CA VAL A 107 -10.95 8.97 -4.30
C VAL A 107 -10.43 10.38 -4.06
N ALA A 108 -11.28 11.40 -4.11
CA ALA A 108 -10.89 12.80 -3.88
C ALA A 108 -10.49 13.10 -2.43
N LEU A 109 -11.01 12.30 -1.47
CA LEU A 109 -10.89 12.57 -0.04
C LEU A 109 -9.47 12.85 0.47
N PRO A 110 -8.41 12.09 0.11
CA PRO A 110 -7.05 12.37 0.58
C PRO A 110 -6.55 13.76 0.18
N VAL A 111 -6.85 14.22 -1.04
CA VAL A 111 -6.47 15.54 -1.53
C VAL A 111 -7.24 16.64 -0.81
N LEU A 112 -8.53 16.44 -0.55
CA LEU A 112 -9.37 17.39 0.17
C LEU A 112 -8.93 17.54 1.63
N LEU A 113 -8.57 16.44 2.30
CA LEU A 113 -8.06 16.45 3.68
C LEU A 113 -6.70 17.14 3.81
N ASP A 114 -5.94 17.23 2.72
CA ASP A 114 -4.67 17.98 2.68
C ASP A 114 -4.84 19.44 2.25
N GLY A 115 -6.08 19.93 2.11
CA GLY A 115 -6.42 21.29 1.75
C GLY A 115 -6.40 21.58 0.25
N GLY A 116 -6.41 20.56 -0.58
CA GLY A 116 -6.49 20.69 -2.04
C GLY A 116 -7.81 21.32 -2.51
N ARG A 117 -7.77 21.95 -3.70
CA ARG A 117 -8.97 22.58 -4.28
C ARG A 117 -9.98 21.54 -4.70
N HIS A 118 -11.22 21.72 -4.31
CA HIS A 118 -12.33 20.81 -4.60
C HIS A 118 -12.41 20.41 -6.08
N GLN A 119 -12.45 21.39 -6.97
CA GLN A 119 -12.60 21.16 -8.40
C GLN A 119 -11.47 20.31 -8.99
N ASP A 120 -10.22 20.57 -8.59
CA ASP A 120 -9.05 19.82 -9.06
C ASP A 120 -9.06 18.38 -8.50
N ALA A 121 -9.42 18.20 -7.23
CA ALA A 121 -9.50 16.90 -6.58
C ALA A 121 -10.54 15.98 -7.25
N TYR A 122 -11.73 16.52 -7.54
CA TYR A 122 -12.80 15.76 -8.18
C TYR A 122 -12.46 15.41 -9.63
N ARG A 123 -11.98 16.36 -10.43
CA ARG A 123 -11.55 16.09 -11.80
C ARG A 123 -10.49 14.98 -11.85
N ARG A 124 -9.48 15.06 -10.99
CA ARG A 124 -8.44 14.04 -10.91
C ARG A 124 -8.96 12.68 -10.45
N ALA A 125 -9.92 12.66 -9.53
CA ALA A 125 -10.58 11.44 -9.09
C ALA A 125 -11.35 10.76 -10.21
N GLU A 126 -12.10 11.54 -11.02
CA GLU A 126 -12.81 11.04 -12.20
C GLU A 126 -11.85 10.47 -13.24
N GLU A 127 -10.75 11.19 -13.57
CA GLU A 127 -9.72 10.72 -14.48
C GLU A 127 -9.11 9.38 -14.04
N LEU A 128 -8.80 9.23 -12.73
CA LEU A 128 -8.25 7.99 -12.18
C LEU A 128 -9.27 6.85 -12.19
N LEU A 129 -10.52 7.10 -11.89
CA LEU A 129 -11.57 6.08 -11.92
C LEU A 129 -11.78 5.56 -13.34
N ASP A 130 -11.79 6.46 -14.33
CA ASP A 130 -11.91 6.10 -15.75
C ASP A 130 -10.70 5.25 -16.19
N GLU A 131 -9.47 5.70 -15.89
CA GLU A 131 -8.22 4.95 -16.14
C GLU A 131 -8.25 3.53 -15.57
N LEU A 132 -8.82 3.36 -14.37
CA LEU A 132 -8.90 2.09 -13.67
C LEU A 132 -10.18 1.27 -13.99
N GLY A 133 -10.99 1.74 -14.95
CA GLY A 133 -12.19 1.07 -15.41
C GLY A 133 -13.29 0.96 -14.34
N VAL A 134 -13.44 2.01 -13.53
CA VAL A 134 -14.54 2.15 -12.57
C VAL A 134 -15.51 3.18 -13.10
N PRO A 135 -16.81 2.86 -13.21
CA PRO A 135 -17.80 3.85 -13.63
C PRO A 135 -17.81 5.05 -12.66
N ALA A 136 -17.48 6.24 -13.17
CA ALA A 136 -17.46 7.49 -12.39
C ALA A 136 -18.87 8.05 -12.11
N GLY A 137 -19.91 7.24 -12.29
CA GLY A 137 -21.30 7.64 -12.08
C GLY A 137 -21.67 7.90 -10.63
N SER A 138 -22.93 8.34 -10.41
CA SER A 138 -23.53 8.57 -9.09
C SER A 138 -23.90 7.26 -8.35
N THR A 139 -23.36 6.11 -8.76
CA THR A 139 -23.62 4.84 -8.09
C THR A 139 -23.04 4.87 -6.70
N PRO A 140 -23.83 4.67 -5.64
CA PRO A 140 -23.28 4.62 -4.28
C PRO A 140 -22.21 3.55 -4.14
N THR A 141 -21.15 3.85 -3.40
CA THR A 141 -20.01 2.94 -3.19
C THR A 141 -20.44 1.55 -2.68
N GLY A 142 -21.52 1.50 -1.88
CA GLY A 142 -22.09 0.25 -1.38
C GLY A 142 -22.69 -0.66 -2.46
N MET A 143 -22.99 -0.14 -3.64
CA MET A 143 -23.59 -0.90 -4.78
C MET A 143 -22.52 -1.38 -5.78
N LEU A 144 -21.27 -1.01 -5.61
CA LEU A 144 -20.17 -1.48 -6.45
C LEU A 144 -19.91 -2.98 -6.25
N SER A 145 -19.53 -3.68 -7.31
CA SER A 145 -18.96 -5.03 -7.22
C SER A 145 -17.68 -5.05 -6.37
N GLY A 146 -17.25 -6.21 -5.90
CA GLY A 146 -16.01 -6.35 -5.15
C GLY A 146 -14.79 -5.81 -5.91
N GLY A 147 -14.71 -6.12 -7.21
CA GLY A 147 -13.63 -5.63 -8.07
C GLY A 147 -13.67 -4.12 -8.28
N GLU A 148 -14.84 -3.52 -8.48
CA GLU A 148 -14.99 -2.06 -8.60
C GLU A 148 -14.63 -1.34 -7.30
N ARG A 149 -15.07 -1.86 -6.14
CA ARG A 149 -14.64 -1.33 -4.83
C ARG A 149 -13.13 -1.35 -4.68
N GLN A 150 -12.50 -2.46 -5.05
CA GLN A 150 -11.05 -2.59 -4.91
C GLN A 150 -10.30 -1.66 -5.88
N ARG A 151 -10.76 -1.52 -7.13
CA ARG A 151 -10.20 -0.54 -8.08
C ARG A 151 -10.40 0.90 -7.61
N THR A 152 -11.54 1.23 -6.99
CA THR A 152 -11.76 2.53 -6.34
C THR A 152 -10.77 2.77 -5.19
N ALA A 153 -10.49 1.74 -4.37
CA ALA A 153 -9.49 1.84 -3.30
C ALA A 153 -8.07 2.04 -3.85
N VAL A 154 -7.73 1.40 -4.98
CA VAL A 154 -6.47 1.66 -5.69
C VAL A 154 -6.41 3.10 -6.20
N ALA A 155 -7.47 3.60 -6.83
CA ALA A 155 -7.56 5.00 -7.28
C ALA A 155 -7.34 5.97 -6.11
N ARG A 156 -8.01 5.74 -4.97
CA ARG A 156 -7.83 6.54 -3.75
C ARG A 156 -6.40 6.52 -3.23
N ALA A 157 -5.72 5.38 -3.29
CA ALA A 157 -4.33 5.27 -2.86
C ALA A 157 -3.35 6.00 -3.80
N LEU A 158 -3.71 6.17 -5.07
CA LEU A 158 -2.86 6.77 -6.11
C LEU A 158 -3.09 8.26 -6.32
N ILE A 159 -4.19 8.84 -5.82
CA ILE A 159 -4.55 10.23 -6.15
C ILE A 159 -3.52 11.27 -5.68
N THR A 160 -2.77 10.95 -4.63
CA THR A 160 -1.70 11.81 -4.10
C THR A 160 -0.35 11.58 -4.78
N GLU A 161 -0.26 10.72 -5.80
CA GLU A 161 1.00 10.31 -6.47
C GLU A 161 2.07 9.83 -5.48
N PRO A 162 1.78 8.80 -4.71
CA PRO A 162 2.67 8.36 -3.64
C PRO A 162 3.97 7.76 -4.19
N ASP A 163 5.09 7.95 -3.48
CA ASP A 163 6.36 7.28 -3.77
C ASP A 163 6.29 5.77 -3.45
N VAL A 164 5.46 5.39 -2.47
CA VAL A 164 5.31 4.01 -2.00
C VAL A 164 3.84 3.63 -1.95
N LEU A 165 3.50 2.54 -2.61
CA LEU A 165 2.19 1.91 -2.56
C LEU A 165 2.25 0.66 -1.70
N LEU A 166 1.45 0.63 -0.65
CA LEU A 166 1.30 -0.49 0.27
C LEU A 166 -0.01 -1.22 -0.03
N ALA A 167 -0.01 -2.54 -0.02
CA ALA A 167 -1.23 -3.32 -0.23
C ALA A 167 -1.32 -4.49 0.75
N ASP A 168 -2.39 -4.55 1.53
CA ASP A 168 -2.67 -5.62 2.50
C ASP A 168 -3.78 -6.52 1.96
N GLU A 169 -3.41 -7.74 1.53
CA GLU A 169 -4.33 -8.75 0.96
C GLU A 169 -5.33 -8.18 -0.07
N PRO A 170 -4.89 -7.36 -1.06
CA PRO A 170 -5.78 -6.54 -1.89
C PRO A 170 -6.72 -7.34 -2.78
N THR A 171 -6.53 -8.65 -2.89
CA THR A 171 -7.33 -9.55 -3.71
C THR A 171 -8.02 -10.65 -2.93
N GLY A 172 -7.84 -10.67 -1.60
CA GLY A 172 -8.27 -11.79 -0.74
C GLY A 172 -9.79 -12.00 -0.65
N ALA A 173 -10.58 -10.98 -0.97
CA ALA A 173 -12.05 -11.02 -0.90
C ALA A 173 -12.72 -11.05 -2.30
N LEU A 174 -11.95 -11.25 -3.37
CA LEU A 174 -12.43 -11.16 -4.75
C LEU A 174 -12.63 -12.55 -5.38
N ASP A 175 -13.58 -12.63 -6.30
CA ASP A 175 -13.70 -13.77 -7.21
C ASP A 175 -12.46 -13.87 -8.14
N PRO A 176 -12.23 -15.02 -8.80
CA PRO A 176 -11.03 -15.26 -9.60
C PRO A 176 -10.78 -14.22 -10.70
N ASP A 177 -11.83 -13.77 -11.41
CA ASP A 177 -11.70 -12.84 -12.52
C ASP A 177 -11.38 -11.42 -12.03
N ALA A 178 -12.06 -10.96 -10.99
CA ALA A 178 -11.79 -9.69 -10.36
C ALA A 178 -10.40 -9.66 -9.69
N LYS A 179 -9.98 -10.77 -9.06
CA LYS A 179 -8.65 -10.96 -8.49
C LYS A 179 -7.55 -10.73 -9.53
N GLU A 180 -7.67 -11.40 -10.68
CA GLU A 180 -6.71 -11.28 -11.78
C GLU A 180 -6.61 -9.83 -12.29
N GLY A 181 -7.77 -9.18 -12.49
CA GLY A 181 -7.85 -7.79 -12.94
C GLY A 181 -7.20 -6.82 -11.97
N VAL A 182 -7.51 -6.93 -10.66
CA VAL A 182 -6.95 -6.06 -9.62
C VAL A 182 -5.47 -6.31 -9.40
N ALA A 183 -5.01 -7.56 -9.37
CA ALA A 183 -3.59 -7.87 -9.26
C ALA A 183 -2.80 -7.25 -10.42
N ARG A 184 -3.20 -7.49 -11.67
CA ARG A 184 -2.56 -6.90 -12.84
C ARG A 184 -2.52 -5.38 -12.76
N LEU A 185 -3.62 -4.76 -12.38
CA LEU A 185 -3.73 -3.30 -12.23
C LEU A 185 -2.70 -2.77 -11.24
N LEU A 186 -2.60 -3.35 -10.03
CA LEU A 186 -1.65 -2.93 -9.00
C LEU A 186 -0.21 -2.96 -9.50
N PHE A 187 0.24 -4.08 -10.08
CA PHE A 187 1.62 -4.22 -10.55
C PHE A 187 1.93 -3.29 -11.71
N THR A 188 1.02 -3.18 -12.69
CA THR A 188 1.21 -2.32 -13.87
C THR A 188 1.26 -0.86 -13.46
N THR A 189 0.28 -0.40 -12.67
CA THR A 189 0.18 1.00 -12.26
C THR A 189 1.36 1.43 -11.38
N ALA A 190 1.81 0.56 -10.45
CA ALA A 190 2.97 0.86 -9.62
C ALA A 190 4.24 1.05 -10.48
N ARG A 191 4.46 0.16 -11.45
CA ARG A 191 5.59 0.24 -12.39
C ARG A 191 5.51 1.49 -13.26
N ASP A 192 4.38 1.73 -13.90
CA ASP A 192 4.20 2.82 -14.87
C ASP A 192 4.29 4.20 -14.20
N ARG A 193 3.89 4.30 -12.94
CA ARG A 193 3.98 5.52 -12.12
C ARG A 193 5.29 5.64 -11.33
N GLY A 194 6.16 4.64 -11.40
CA GLY A 194 7.42 4.61 -10.66
C GLY A 194 7.26 4.48 -9.14
N CYS A 195 6.10 4.01 -8.65
CA CYS A 195 5.89 3.75 -7.23
C CYS A 195 6.63 2.48 -6.78
N ALA A 196 7.23 2.50 -5.61
CA ALA A 196 7.67 1.29 -4.93
C ALA A 196 6.46 0.53 -4.38
N LEU A 197 6.18 -0.70 -4.85
CA LEU A 197 5.04 -1.50 -4.40
C LEU A 197 5.47 -2.53 -3.36
N LEU A 198 4.93 -2.44 -2.15
CA LEU A 198 5.00 -3.50 -1.14
C LEU A 198 3.62 -4.15 -0.97
N LEU A 199 3.51 -5.40 -1.38
CA LEU A 199 2.31 -6.21 -1.27
C LEU A 199 2.49 -7.26 -0.17
N VAL A 200 1.55 -7.37 0.76
CA VAL A 200 1.46 -8.54 1.65
C VAL A 200 0.29 -9.40 1.25
N THR A 201 0.51 -10.71 1.12
CA THR A 201 -0.54 -11.66 0.72
C THR A 201 -0.17 -13.09 1.12
N HIS A 202 -1.18 -13.92 1.32
CA HIS A 202 -1.01 -15.37 1.44
C HIS A 202 -1.21 -16.09 0.09
N ASP A 203 -1.64 -15.38 -0.95
CA ASP A 203 -1.86 -15.93 -2.29
C ASP A 203 -0.55 -15.96 -3.08
N LEU A 204 0.01 -17.15 -3.24
CA LEU A 204 1.28 -17.35 -3.96
C LEU A 204 1.18 -17.02 -5.44
N THR A 205 0.00 -17.14 -6.06
CA THR A 205 -0.23 -16.79 -7.47
C THR A 205 -0.09 -15.27 -7.66
N VAL A 206 -0.64 -14.48 -6.74
CA VAL A 206 -0.48 -13.03 -6.77
C VAL A 206 0.95 -12.63 -6.42
N ALA A 207 1.53 -13.25 -5.38
CA ALA A 207 2.90 -12.97 -4.94
C ALA A 207 3.96 -13.27 -6.01
N SER A 208 3.75 -14.29 -6.86
CA SER A 208 4.68 -14.67 -7.94
C SER A 208 4.81 -13.64 -9.07
N ARG A 209 3.96 -12.61 -9.09
CA ARG A 209 4.03 -11.50 -10.06
C ARG A 209 4.98 -10.38 -9.64
N ALA A 210 5.35 -10.35 -8.36
CA ALA A 210 6.29 -9.37 -7.84
C ALA A 210 7.72 -9.65 -8.35
N ASP A 211 8.50 -8.59 -8.50
CA ASP A 211 9.90 -8.68 -8.92
C ASP A 211 10.74 -9.44 -7.91
N ARG A 212 10.43 -9.29 -6.61
CA ARG A 212 11.03 -10.08 -5.52
C ARG A 212 9.96 -10.56 -4.54
N ARG A 213 10.26 -11.69 -3.92
CA ARG A 213 9.37 -12.31 -2.94
C ARG A 213 10.11 -12.62 -1.66
N HIS A 214 9.50 -12.29 -0.53
CA HIS A 214 9.97 -12.62 0.80
C HIS A 214 8.92 -13.43 1.55
N GLU A 215 9.35 -14.20 2.54
CA GLU A 215 8.48 -14.89 3.48
C GLU A 215 8.74 -14.38 4.89
N LEU A 216 7.66 -14.00 5.59
CA LEU A 216 7.70 -13.61 6.99
C LEU A 216 7.20 -14.76 7.86
N GLN A 217 8.11 -15.38 8.61
CA GLN A 217 7.81 -16.48 9.50
C GLN A 217 8.57 -16.34 10.82
N GLY A 218 7.88 -16.50 11.95
CA GLY A 218 8.51 -16.39 13.27
C GLY A 218 9.14 -15.04 13.60
N GLY A 219 8.70 -13.98 12.90
CA GLY A 219 9.27 -12.63 13.03
C GLY A 219 10.43 -12.34 12.09
N ILE A 220 10.96 -13.34 11.40
CA ILE A 220 12.10 -13.23 10.47
C ILE A 220 11.56 -13.08 9.05
N LEU A 221 12.08 -12.09 8.32
CA LEU A 221 11.83 -11.92 6.90
C LEU A 221 13.00 -12.50 6.11
N ALA A 222 12.73 -13.51 5.30
CA ALA A 222 13.73 -14.14 4.43
C ALA A 222 13.33 -14.01 2.97
N GLU A 223 14.30 -13.90 2.07
CA GLU A 223 14.02 -13.95 0.64
C GLU A 223 13.51 -15.34 0.27
N ALA A 224 12.33 -15.40 -0.34
CA ALA A 224 11.78 -16.66 -0.79
C ALA A 224 12.48 -17.05 -2.10
N GLY A 225 13.10 -18.22 -2.14
CA GLY A 225 13.77 -18.72 -3.34
C GLY A 225 12.86 -18.69 -4.56
N ALA A 226 13.45 -18.48 -5.73
CA ALA A 226 12.74 -18.62 -7.00
C ALA A 226 12.20 -20.06 -7.11
N VAL A 227 10.88 -20.20 -7.36
CA VAL A 227 10.23 -21.48 -7.66
C VAL A 227 10.44 -21.80 -9.12
#